data_b0a7784ad2618224bbe880d16c1dbb35
#
_entry.id   b0a7784ad2618224bbe880d16c1dbb35
#
_cell.length_a   1.000
_cell.length_b   1.000
_cell.length_c   1.000
_cell.angle_alpha   90.00
_cell.angle_beta   90.00
_cell.angle_gamma   90.00
#
_symmetry.space_group_name_H-M   'P 1'
#
loop_
_entity.id
_entity.type
_entity.pdbx_description
1 polymer ?
#
loop_
_entity_poly.entity_id
_entity_poly.type
_entity_poly.pdbx_seq_one_letter_code
_entity_poly.pdbx_strand_id
1 'polypeptide(L)'
;MSFCLLNDNGVKMLFESNHQKYSKNDLVAVLKNAGICSGDSICVHSELFGLGKILKTKDEFLNDIISALCSCVGVDIHKPKSSLGTIIVPTFTYDFCKSGVYDKKNSRSEVGILGEYFRKLPNVYRSDDPIFNFAIFGKDAGKYKGFSLSCFGEQSIFKKMIDNNVKFITLGTTDTGCTLVHYCEELLQVPYRYYKDFFGKIIDENSIQKECKIKYFVRKLDMPSMLSVPKMKEILIKDKAIKIYTLGSAQIGVMG
;
A
#
# COMPACT_ATOMS: atom_id res chain seq x y z
N MET A 1 31.63 -1.17 6.42
CA MET A 1 31.51 0.27 6.75
C MET A 1 30.57 0.88 5.73
N SER A 2 29.38 1.29 6.16
CA SER A 2 28.40 1.94 5.27
C SER A 2 28.78 3.41 5.16
N PHE A 3 29.32 3.83 4.02
CA PHE A 3 29.54 5.25 3.74
C PHE A 3 28.19 5.92 3.52
N CYS A 4 27.66 6.55 4.56
CA CYS A 4 26.47 7.39 4.47
C CYS A 4 26.86 8.65 3.69
N LEU A 5 26.41 8.75 2.43
CA LEU A 5 26.69 9.92 1.60
C LEU A 5 25.86 11.09 2.13
N LEU A 6 26.57 12.11 2.62
CA LEU A 6 25.99 13.40 3.02
C LEU A 6 26.10 14.37 1.82
N ASN A 7 25.16 15.32 1.72
CA ASN A 7 25.38 16.51 0.89
C ASN A 7 26.27 17.52 1.64
N ASP A 8 26.60 18.64 0.98
CA ASP A 8 27.42 19.72 1.55
C ASP A 8 26.84 20.33 2.84
N ASN A 9 25.54 20.13 3.09
CA ASN A 9 24.84 20.58 4.28
C ASN A 9 24.66 19.47 5.35
N GLY A 10 25.34 18.33 5.23
CA GLY A 10 25.26 17.22 6.19
C GLY A 10 23.95 16.41 6.14
N VAL A 11 23.12 16.56 5.11
CA VAL A 11 21.88 15.83 4.94
C VAL A 11 22.14 14.46 4.34
N LYS A 12 21.62 13.42 4.99
CA LYS A 12 21.73 12.03 4.51
C LYS A 12 20.88 11.81 3.26
N MET A 13 21.52 11.40 2.15
CA MET A 13 20.84 11.10 0.90
C MET A 13 20.12 9.74 0.98
N LEU A 14 18.97 9.64 0.34
CA LEU A 14 18.10 8.48 0.32
C LEU A 14 18.40 7.58 -0.89
N PHE A 15 18.41 8.17 -2.08
CA PHE A 15 18.70 7.49 -3.34
C PHE A 15 19.30 8.46 -4.37
N GLU A 16 19.83 7.90 -5.46
CA GLU A 16 20.36 8.62 -6.61
C GLU A 16 19.58 8.22 -7.87
N SER A 17 19.18 9.21 -8.65
CA SER A 17 18.49 9.04 -9.93
C SER A 17 18.94 10.14 -10.89
N ASN A 18 19.26 9.77 -12.15
CA ASN A 18 19.75 10.71 -13.18
C ASN A 18 20.93 11.58 -12.71
N HIS A 19 21.93 10.97 -12.03
CA HIS A 19 23.09 11.64 -11.46
C HIS A 19 22.77 12.69 -10.38
N GLN A 20 21.54 12.77 -9.92
CA GLN A 20 21.11 13.63 -8.83
C GLN A 20 20.74 12.82 -7.59
N LYS A 21 21.11 13.30 -6.42
CA LYS A 21 20.81 12.66 -5.14
C LYS A 21 19.62 13.31 -4.47
N TYR A 22 18.76 12.48 -3.92
CA TYR A 22 17.51 12.88 -3.26
C TYR A 22 17.51 12.46 -1.80
N SER A 23 17.06 13.35 -0.95
CA SER A 23 16.90 13.14 0.49
C SER A 23 15.46 12.73 0.85
N LYS A 24 15.26 12.37 2.13
CA LYS A 24 13.91 12.20 2.68
C LYS A 24 13.07 13.48 2.56
N ASN A 25 13.69 14.65 2.72
CA ASN A 25 12.97 15.93 2.64
C ASN A 25 12.46 16.22 1.23
N ASP A 26 13.18 15.78 0.19
CA ASP A 26 12.70 15.91 -1.19
C ASP A 26 11.45 15.06 -1.43
N LEU A 27 11.42 13.84 -0.89
CA LEU A 27 10.22 12.99 -0.94
C LEU A 27 9.04 13.64 -0.20
N VAL A 28 9.28 14.17 1.01
CA VAL A 28 8.25 14.89 1.78
C VAL A 28 7.73 16.10 1.00
N ALA A 29 8.62 16.87 0.38
CA ALA A 29 8.24 18.05 -0.40
C ALA A 29 7.34 17.68 -1.58
N VAL A 30 7.68 16.63 -2.34
CA VAL A 30 6.86 16.16 -3.48
C VAL A 30 5.49 15.65 -3.00
N LEU A 31 5.42 14.88 -1.93
CA LEU A 31 4.16 14.37 -1.38
C LEU A 31 3.25 15.52 -0.90
N LYS A 32 3.81 16.51 -0.21
CA LYS A 32 3.06 17.71 0.22
C LYS A 32 2.57 18.52 -0.98
N ASN A 33 3.43 18.72 -1.99
CA ASN A 33 3.05 19.40 -3.23
C ASN A 33 1.95 18.64 -4.00
N ALA A 34 1.92 17.31 -3.85
CA ALA A 34 0.86 16.45 -4.37
C ALA A 34 -0.47 16.55 -3.58
N GLY A 35 -0.51 17.37 -2.54
CA GLY A 35 -1.70 17.61 -1.74
C GLY A 35 -1.90 16.63 -0.58
N ILE A 36 -0.83 15.92 -0.18
CA ILE A 36 -0.87 15.08 1.04
C ILE A 36 -0.64 15.98 2.25
N CYS A 37 -1.61 15.99 3.17
CA CYS A 37 -1.64 16.87 4.32
C CYS A 37 -1.70 16.11 5.64
N SER A 38 -1.37 16.79 6.72
CA SER A 38 -1.58 16.26 8.08
C SER A 38 -3.06 15.96 8.31
N GLY A 39 -3.36 14.79 8.85
CA GLY A 39 -4.72 14.29 9.04
C GLY A 39 -5.24 13.39 7.91
N ASP A 40 -4.58 13.34 6.77
CA ASP A 40 -4.99 12.46 5.68
C ASP A 40 -4.83 10.98 6.04
N SER A 41 -5.74 10.16 5.51
CA SER A 41 -5.56 8.71 5.40
C SER A 41 -5.02 8.40 4.00
N ILE A 42 -3.89 7.68 3.93
CA ILE A 42 -3.23 7.33 2.67
C ILE A 42 -3.05 5.82 2.53
N CYS A 43 -3.30 5.30 1.33
CA CYS A 43 -2.96 3.93 0.94
C CYS A 43 -1.80 3.96 -0.06
N VAL A 44 -0.67 3.33 0.29
CA VAL A 44 0.57 3.45 -0.47
C VAL A 44 0.92 2.13 -1.14
N HIS A 45 0.77 2.08 -2.45
CA HIS A 45 1.34 1.06 -3.32
C HIS A 45 2.74 1.51 -3.74
N SER A 46 3.74 0.64 -3.69
CA SER A 46 5.12 1.05 -3.96
C SER A 46 5.89 0.07 -4.83
N GLU A 47 6.66 0.62 -5.77
CA GLU A 47 7.73 -0.04 -6.52
C GLU A 47 9.03 0.75 -6.27
N LEU A 48 9.66 0.46 -5.13
CA LEU A 48 10.76 1.30 -4.63
C LEU A 48 12.03 1.25 -5.49
N PHE A 49 12.20 0.21 -6.31
CA PHE A 49 13.30 0.15 -7.28
C PHE A 49 13.20 1.24 -8.35
N GLY A 50 11.98 1.70 -8.64
CA GLY A 50 11.74 2.82 -9.56
C GLY A 50 12.31 4.16 -9.08
N LEU A 51 12.61 4.30 -7.79
CA LEU A 51 13.24 5.53 -7.25
C LEU A 51 14.67 5.70 -7.72
N GLY A 52 15.40 4.61 -7.97
CA GLY A 52 16.79 4.65 -8.42
C GLY A 52 17.75 3.88 -7.51
N LYS A 53 19.03 4.26 -7.53
CA LYS A 53 20.08 3.61 -6.73
C LYS A 53 19.98 4.00 -5.26
N ILE A 54 19.69 3.04 -4.40
CA ILE A 54 19.61 3.25 -2.94
C ILE A 54 21.02 3.57 -2.39
N LEU A 55 21.11 4.62 -1.56
CA LEU A 55 22.36 5.10 -0.96
C LEU A 55 22.51 4.77 0.52
N LYS A 56 21.64 3.89 1.04
CA LYS A 56 21.57 3.46 2.45
C LYS A 56 21.44 1.95 2.54
N THR A 57 21.53 1.41 3.73
CA THR A 57 21.09 0.04 3.97
C THR A 57 19.58 -0.08 3.71
N LYS A 58 19.12 -1.30 3.42
CA LYS A 58 17.70 -1.57 3.14
C LYS A 58 16.79 -1.06 4.27
N ASP A 59 17.16 -1.33 5.52
CA ASP A 59 16.32 -1.00 6.67
C ASP A 59 16.31 0.52 6.94
N GLU A 60 17.44 1.20 6.81
CA GLU A 60 17.50 2.67 6.89
C GLU A 60 16.66 3.33 5.80
N PHE A 61 16.73 2.80 4.57
CA PHE A 61 15.95 3.31 3.45
C PHE A 61 14.45 3.15 3.69
N LEU A 62 14.00 1.96 4.08
CA LEU A 62 12.58 1.69 4.35
C LEU A 62 12.06 2.53 5.53
N ASN A 63 12.87 2.67 6.58
CA ASN A 63 12.53 3.52 7.73
C ASN A 63 12.39 5.00 7.31
N ASP A 64 13.25 5.49 6.44
CA ASP A 64 13.17 6.88 5.94
C ASP A 64 11.96 7.08 5.03
N ILE A 65 11.61 6.11 4.17
CA ILE A 65 10.36 6.16 3.39
C ILE A 65 9.14 6.26 4.32
N ILE A 66 9.05 5.38 5.33
CA ILE A 66 7.95 5.39 6.29
C ILE A 66 7.94 6.71 7.08
N SER A 67 9.10 7.17 7.53
CA SER A 67 9.22 8.45 8.24
C SER A 67 8.77 9.64 7.39
N ALA A 68 9.05 9.62 6.07
CA ALA A 68 8.53 10.65 5.14
C ALA A 68 7.01 10.62 5.06
N LEU A 69 6.41 9.45 4.89
CA LEU A 69 4.95 9.28 4.87
C LEU A 69 4.32 9.73 6.19
N CYS A 70 4.90 9.31 7.33
CA CYS A 70 4.46 9.72 8.66
C CYS A 70 4.48 11.25 8.82
N SER A 71 5.57 11.90 8.38
CA SER A 71 5.71 13.36 8.46
C SER A 71 4.66 14.09 7.61
N CYS A 72 4.26 13.53 6.48
CA CYS A 72 3.25 14.14 5.62
C CYS A 72 1.86 14.11 6.25
N VAL A 73 1.47 12.98 6.86
CA VAL A 73 0.11 12.79 7.38
C VAL A 73 -0.02 13.05 8.88
N GLY A 74 1.07 13.42 9.56
CA GLY A 74 1.04 13.70 11.01
C GLY A 74 0.90 12.44 11.85
N VAL A 75 1.62 11.39 11.51
CA VAL A 75 1.67 10.11 12.23
C VAL A 75 2.97 9.99 13.03
N ASP A 76 2.88 9.58 14.28
CA ASP A 76 4.02 9.20 15.11
C ASP A 76 3.88 7.72 15.50
N ILE A 77 4.73 6.87 14.92
CA ILE A 77 4.66 5.41 15.12
C ILE A 77 5.01 5.00 16.57
N HIS A 78 5.70 5.87 17.30
CA HIS A 78 6.05 5.67 18.72
C HIS A 78 4.97 6.23 19.67
N LYS A 79 4.09 7.12 19.15
CA LYS A 79 3.01 7.74 19.91
C LYS A 79 1.66 7.60 19.18
N PRO A 80 1.09 6.38 19.12
CA PRO A 80 -0.13 6.12 18.35
C PRO A 80 -1.29 7.05 18.65
N LYS A 81 -1.46 7.41 19.92
CA LYS A 81 -2.58 8.29 20.39
C LYS A 81 -2.50 9.73 19.88
N SER A 82 -1.33 10.20 19.46
CA SER A 82 -1.13 11.55 18.93
C SER A 82 -1.18 11.61 17.40
N SER A 83 -1.39 10.49 16.74
CA SER A 83 -1.49 10.43 15.28
C SER A 83 -2.72 11.19 14.79
N LEU A 84 -2.52 12.03 13.78
CA LEU A 84 -3.56 12.83 13.14
C LEU A 84 -4.12 12.13 11.91
N GLY A 85 -3.27 11.46 11.12
CA GLY A 85 -3.61 10.72 9.92
C GLY A 85 -3.50 9.21 10.06
N THR A 86 -3.59 8.52 8.92
CA THR A 86 -3.51 7.04 8.85
C THR A 86 -2.70 6.61 7.63
N ILE A 87 -1.84 5.61 7.80
CA ILE A 87 -1.06 4.99 6.72
C ILE A 87 -1.53 3.55 6.55
N ILE A 88 -1.81 3.18 5.31
CA ILE A 88 -2.30 1.87 4.88
C ILE A 88 -1.33 1.36 3.81
N VAL A 89 -0.77 0.16 3.98
CA VAL A 89 0.18 -0.44 3.03
C VAL A 89 -0.25 -1.86 2.70
N PRO A 90 -0.32 -2.26 1.42
CA PRO A 90 -0.67 -3.62 1.03
C PRO A 90 0.32 -4.64 1.60
N THR A 91 -0.21 -5.78 2.11
CA THR A 91 0.58 -6.90 2.64
C THR A 91 0.02 -8.24 2.21
N PHE A 92 -0.52 -8.30 1.00
CA PHE A 92 -1.28 -9.44 0.47
C PHE A 92 -0.58 -10.78 0.66
N THR A 93 -1.39 -11.82 0.86
CA THR A 93 -0.95 -13.21 1.10
C THR A 93 -1.69 -14.15 0.16
N TYR A 94 -1.28 -14.17 -1.10
CA TYR A 94 -1.86 -15.06 -2.13
C TYR A 94 -1.66 -16.54 -1.83
N ASP A 95 -0.64 -16.88 -1.03
CA ASP A 95 -0.41 -18.24 -0.56
C ASP A 95 -1.63 -18.81 0.19
N PHE A 96 -2.44 -17.99 0.83
CA PHE A 96 -3.69 -18.43 1.44
C PHE A 96 -4.59 -19.21 0.46
N CYS A 97 -4.59 -18.86 -0.82
CA CYS A 97 -5.37 -19.54 -1.84
C CYS A 97 -4.93 -21.01 -2.06
N LYS A 98 -3.75 -21.40 -1.56
CA LYS A 98 -3.18 -22.76 -1.65
C LYS A 98 -3.10 -23.42 -0.28
N SER A 99 -2.52 -22.72 0.70
CA SER A 99 -2.26 -23.24 2.03
C SER A 99 -3.51 -23.27 2.93
N GLY A 100 -4.47 -22.38 2.67
CA GLY A 100 -5.63 -22.15 3.55
C GLY A 100 -5.26 -21.54 4.90
N VAL A 101 -4.06 -20.97 5.06
CA VAL A 101 -3.62 -20.41 6.35
C VAL A 101 -3.20 -18.96 6.19
N TYR A 102 -3.81 -18.08 6.97
CA TYR A 102 -3.39 -16.71 7.16
C TYR A 102 -3.07 -16.44 8.61
N ASP A 103 -1.79 -16.32 8.92
CA ASP A 103 -1.31 -15.89 10.23
C ASP A 103 -0.95 -14.40 10.15
N LYS A 104 -1.71 -13.56 10.85
CA LYS A 104 -1.52 -12.10 10.82
C LYS A 104 -0.10 -11.68 11.20
N LYS A 105 0.54 -12.43 12.10
CA LYS A 105 1.88 -12.14 12.58
C LYS A 105 2.96 -12.73 11.68
N ASN A 106 2.79 -13.97 11.23
CA ASN A 106 3.86 -14.75 10.60
C ASN A 106 3.74 -14.86 9.07
N SER A 107 2.52 -14.82 8.49
CA SER A 107 2.37 -14.86 7.03
C SER A 107 3.10 -13.69 6.38
N ARG A 108 4.04 -14.00 5.49
CA ARG A 108 4.86 -13.00 4.80
C ARG A 108 4.00 -12.22 3.79
N SER A 109 4.30 -10.92 3.63
CA SER A 109 3.76 -10.15 2.51
C SER A 109 4.39 -10.63 1.19
N GLU A 110 3.55 -10.90 0.19
CA GLU A 110 3.97 -11.27 -1.17
C GLU A 110 4.02 -10.06 -2.11
N VAL A 111 3.66 -8.87 -1.63
CA VAL A 111 3.61 -7.65 -2.42
C VAL A 111 4.48 -6.56 -1.80
N GLY A 112 5.62 -6.32 -2.44
CA GLY A 112 6.54 -5.25 -2.10
C GLY A 112 7.26 -5.39 -0.75
N ILE A 113 8.46 -4.81 -0.70
CA ILE A 113 9.29 -4.84 0.52
C ILE A 113 8.80 -3.84 1.58
N LEU A 114 8.11 -2.77 1.17
CA LEU A 114 7.58 -1.77 2.10
C LEU A 114 6.52 -2.37 3.00
N GLY A 115 5.57 -3.12 2.44
CA GLY A 115 4.53 -3.80 3.20
C GLY A 115 5.10 -4.81 4.18
N GLU A 116 6.07 -5.64 3.74
CA GLU A 116 6.74 -6.62 4.60
C GLU A 116 7.50 -5.97 5.76
N TYR A 117 8.09 -4.81 5.56
CA TYR A 117 8.77 -4.05 6.61
C TYR A 117 7.75 -3.38 7.54
N PHE A 118 6.78 -2.66 6.99
CA PHE A 118 5.80 -1.86 7.74
C PHE A 118 4.94 -2.73 8.68
N ARG A 119 4.48 -3.92 8.23
CA ARG A 119 3.66 -4.82 9.05
C ARG A 119 4.34 -5.31 10.33
N LYS A 120 5.69 -5.23 10.41
CA LYS A 120 6.49 -5.68 11.57
C LYS A 120 6.74 -4.56 12.58
N LEU A 121 6.39 -3.33 12.25
CA LEU A 121 6.58 -2.22 13.17
C LEU A 121 5.61 -2.29 14.35
N PRO A 122 6.00 -1.74 15.50
CA PRO A 122 5.16 -1.76 16.70
C PRO A 122 3.81 -1.07 16.45
N ASN A 123 2.75 -1.63 17.04
CA ASN A 123 1.39 -1.10 17.00
C ASN A 123 0.73 -1.06 15.59
N VAL A 124 1.37 -1.61 14.58
CA VAL A 124 0.76 -1.74 13.25
C VAL A 124 -0.27 -2.87 13.29
N TYR A 125 -1.50 -2.56 12.91
CA TYR A 125 -2.58 -3.53 12.76
C TYR A 125 -2.53 -4.15 11.36
N ARG A 126 -2.72 -5.45 11.25
CA ARG A 126 -2.88 -6.14 9.97
C ARG A 126 -4.33 -6.57 9.81
N SER A 127 -4.97 -6.21 8.68
CA SER A 127 -6.40 -6.44 8.45
C SER A 127 -6.76 -7.93 8.33
N ASP A 128 -8.07 -8.21 8.42
CA ASP A 128 -8.60 -9.57 8.57
C ASP A 128 -8.83 -10.31 7.25
N ASP A 129 -8.71 -9.63 6.09
CA ASP A 129 -8.79 -10.31 4.78
C ASP A 129 -7.58 -11.24 4.62
N PRO A 130 -7.76 -12.56 4.40
CA PRO A 130 -6.64 -13.48 4.35
C PRO A 130 -5.87 -13.45 3.03
N ILE A 131 -6.38 -12.76 2.00
CA ILE A 131 -5.77 -12.64 0.67
C ILE A 131 -5.27 -11.22 0.44
N PHE A 132 -6.18 -10.23 0.56
CA PHE A 132 -5.90 -8.82 0.29
C PHE A 132 -5.80 -8.01 1.60
N ASN A 133 -4.94 -8.46 2.50
CA ASN A 133 -4.72 -7.77 3.77
C ASN A 133 -3.80 -6.55 3.61
N PHE A 134 -3.95 -5.63 4.56
CA PHE A 134 -3.17 -4.40 4.65
C PHE A 134 -2.59 -4.23 6.05
N ALA A 135 -1.40 -3.67 6.12
CA ALA A 135 -0.82 -3.16 7.34
C ALA A 135 -1.26 -1.71 7.53
N ILE A 136 -1.77 -1.37 8.73
CA ILE A 136 -2.46 -0.11 8.98
C ILE A 136 -1.98 0.47 10.29
N PHE A 137 -1.65 1.77 10.29
CA PHE A 137 -1.28 2.50 11.48
C PHE A 137 -1.81 3.93 11.43
N GLY A 138 -2.29 4.43 12.55
CA GLY A 138 -2.74 5.81 12.70
C GLY A 138 -4.13 5.92 13.32
N LYS A 139 -4.67 7.14 13.30
CA LYS A 139 -5.92 7.53 13.97
C LYS A 139 -7.10 6.64 13.62
N ASP A 140 -7.25 6.32 12.34
CA ASP A 140 -8.41 5.59 11.80
C ASP A 140 -8.19 4.08 11.66
N ALA A 141 -7.07 3.52 12.16
CA ALA A 141 -6.77 2.10 12.02
C ALA A 141 -7.91 1.18 12.52
N GLY A 142 -8.64 1.61 13.53
CA GLY A 142 -9.79 0.89 14.08
C GLY A 142 -10.97 0.71 13.09
N LYS A 143 -11.14 1.63 12.14
CA LYS A 143 -12.22 1.58 11.13
C LYS A 143 -12.07 0.40 10.15
N TYR A 144 -10.85 -0.10 9.98
CA TYR A 144 -10.51 -1.16 9.04
C TYR A 144 -10.53 -2.57 9.65
N LYS A 145 -10.92 -2.69 10.92
CA LYS A 145 -11.11 -3.98 11.60
C LYS A 145 -12.37 -4.69 11.10
N GLY A 146 -12.34 -6.00 11.24
CA GLY A 146 -13.46 -6.89 10.92
C GLY A 146 -13.27 -7.63 9.60
N PHE A 147 -13.74 -8.88 9.61
CA PHE A 147 -13.68 -9.79 8.48
C PHE A 147 -14.80 -9.49 7.49
N SER A 148 -14.47 -9.55 6.20
CA SER A 148 -15.44 -9.47 5.10
C SER A 148 -15.60 -10.83 4.45
N LEU A 149 -16.82 -11.16 3.99
CA LEU A 149 -17.11 -12.40 3.25
C LEU A 149 -16.62 -12.35 1.78
N SER A 150 -16.25 -11.17 1.27
CA SER A 150 -15.68 -10.96 -0.06
C SER A 150 -14.48 -10.04 0.00
N CYS A 151 -13.44 -10.34 -0.78
CA CYS A 151 -12.23 -9.51 -0.87
C CYS A 151 -12.53 -8.08 -1.35
N PHE A 152 -13.52 -7.91 -2.22
CA PHE A 152 -13.83 -6.62 -2.86
C PHE A 152 -15.28 -6.16 -2.68
N GLY A 153 -16.13 -6.90 -1.93
CA GLY A 153 -17.54 -6.56 -1.72
C GLY A 153 -17.76 -5.37 -0.78
N GLU A 154 -19.02 -5.09 -0.49
CA GLU A 154 -19.50 -3.93 0.30
C GLU A 154 -18.90 -3.81 1.71
N GLN A 155 -18.43 -4.90 2.31
CA GLN A 155 -17.78 -4.89 3.62
C GLN A 155 -16.25 -4.98 3.53
N SER A 156 -15.72 -4.99 2.31
CA SER A 156 -14.27 -5.11 2.07
C SER A 156 -13.50 -3.90 2.60
N ILE A 157 -12.21 -4.09 2.81
CA ILE A 157 -11.31 -3.01 3.18
C ILE A 157 -11.25 -1.93 2.09
N PHE A 158 -11.43 -2.30 0.81
CA PHE A 158 -11.45 -1.35 -0.31
C PHE A 158 -12.65 -0.41 -0.21
N LYS A 159 -13.85 -0.93 0.05
CA LYS A 159 -15.04 -0.11 0.30
C LYS A 159 -14.84 0.82 1.49
N LYS A 160 -14.31 0.29 2.59
CA LYS A 160 -13.99 1.11 3.78
C LYS A 160 -12.99 2.23 3.47
N MET A 161 -11.99 1.99 2.61
CA MET A 161 -11.05 3.03 2.19
C MET A 161 -11.75 4.12 1.37
N ILE A 162 -12.65 3.76 0.45
CA ILE A 162 -13.45 4.71 -0.34
C ILE A 162 -14.33 5.55 0.59
N ASP A 163 -15.07 4.92 1.49
CA ASP A 163 -16.00 5.61 2.40
C ASP A 163 -15.29 6.56 3.38
N ASN A 164 -14.01 6.33 3.63
CA ASN A 164 -13.19 7.18 4.49
C ASN A 164 -12.30 8.15 3.69
N ASN A 165 -12.56 8.35 2.39
CA ASN A 165 -11.84 9.27 1.52
C ASN A 165 -10.30 9.08 1.58
N VAL A 166 -9.86 7.83 1.56
CA VAL A 166 -8.43 7.50 1.56
C VAL A 166 -7.81 7.94 0.25
N LYS A 167 -6.71 8.68 0.30
CA LYS A 167 -5.91 9.02 -0.88
C LYS A 167 -5.02 7.84 -1.25
N PHE A 168 -5.06 7.42 -2.51
CA PHE A 168 -4.21 6.34 -3.00
C PHE A 168 -2.94 6.90 -3.63
N ILE A 169 -1.80 6.39 -3.20
CA ILE A 169 -0.48 6.79 -3.68
C ILE A 169 0.18 5.61 -4.37
N THR A 170 0.70 5.82 -5.58
CA THR A 170 1.67 4.92 -6.21
C THR A 170 3.04 5.56 -6.11
N LEU A 171 3.99 4.92 -5.43
CA LEU A 171 5.31 5.45 -5.13
C LEU A 171 6.38 4.67 -5.90
N GLY A 172 7.11 5.35 -6.77
CA GLY A 172 8.20 4.80 -7.58
C GLY A 172 7.83 4.55 -9.04
N THR A 173 6.60 4.18 -9.31
CA THR A 173 6.04 4.03 -10.66
C THR A 173 4.53 4.23 -10.65
N THR A 174 3.98 4.64 -11.78
CA THR A 174 2.53 4.68 -12.01
C THR A 174 2.07 3.57 -12.97
N ASP A 175 2.98 2.69 -13.36
CA ASP A 175 2.72 1.59 -14.31
C ASP A 175 2.31 0.29 -13.59
N THR A 176 2.38 0.25 -12.26
CA THR A 176 1.75 -0.78 -11.43
C THR A 176 0.32 -0.36 -11.11
N GLY A 177 -0.65 -1.21 -11.46
CA GLY A 177 -2.05 -0.93 -11.18
C GLY A 177 -2.33 -0.78 -9.68
N CYS A 178 -3.26 0.09 -9.34
CA CYS A 178 -3.83 0.14 -8.00
C CYS A 178 -4.85 -1.01 -7.84
N THR A 179 -4.70 -1.83 -6.81
CA THR A 179 -5.59 -2.98 -6.55
C THR A 179 -7.06 -2.57 -6.35
N LEU A 180 -7.32 -1.29 -6.05
CA LEU A 180 -8.67 -0.72 -5.98
C LEU A 180 -9.51 -0.99 -7.26
N VAL A 181 -8.87 -1.15 -8.42
CA VAL A 181 -9.56 -1.49 -9.67
C VAL A 181 -10.39 -2.77 -9.53
N HIS A 182 -9.96 -3.74 -8.73
CA HIS A 182 -10.68 -5.00 -8.54
C HIS A 182 -11.98 -4.83 -7.75
N TYR A 183 -12.06 -3.82 -6.87
CA TYR A 183 -13.31 -3.39 -6.28
C TYR A 183 -14.27 -2.87 -7.35
N CYS A 184 -13.79 -2.02 -8.27
CA CYS A 184 -14.60 -1.52 -9.38
C CYS A 184 -15.06 -2.65 -10.31
N GLU A 185 -14.18 -3.62 -10.61
CA GLU A 185 -14.53 -4.80 -11.42
C GLU A 185 -15.62 -5.65 -10.76
N GLU A 186 -15.56 -5.86 -9.43
CA GLU A 186 -16.59 -6.59 -8.69
C GLU A 186 -17.89 -5.78 -8.65
N LEU A 187 -17.84 -4.48 -8.40
CA LEU A 187 -19.02 -3.60 -8.41
C LEU A 187 -19.75 -3.63 -9.76
N LEU A 188 -19.01 -3.63 -10.86
CA LEU A 188 -19.55 -3.66 -12.22
C LEU A 188 -19.89 -5.07 -12.72
N GLN A 189 -19.60 -6.12 -11.95
CA GLN A 189 -19.81 -7.53 -12.30
C GLN A 189 -19.26 -7.87 -13.70
N VAL A 190 -18.00 -7.47 -13.95
CA VAL A 190 -17.37 -7.61 -15.27
C VAL A 190 -17.38 -9.08 -15.75
N PRO A 191 -17.66 -9.37 -17.02
CA PRO A 191 -17.90 -10.74 -17.50
C PRO A 191 -16.66 -11.62 -17.55
N TYR A 192 -15.46 -11.04 -17.47
CA TYR A 192 -14.18 -11.75 -17.50
C TYR A 192 -13.68 -12.18 -16.12
N ARG A 193 -14.53 -12.03 -15.07
CA ARG A 193 -14.27 -12.53 -13.72
C ARG A 193 -15.44 -13.39 -13.25
N TYR A 194 -15.20 -14.19 -12.19
CA TYR A 194 -16.21 -15.00 -11.52
C TYR A 194 -15.87 -15.16 -10.04
N TYR A 195 -16.85 -15.47 -9.23
CA TYR A 195 -16.63 -15.73 -7.82
C TYR A 195 -16.07 -17.14 -7.58
N LYS A 196 -15.01 -17.21 -6.77
CA LYS A 196 -14.47 -18.45 -6.25
C LYS A 196 -14.36 -18.35 -4.73
N ASP A 197 -14.83 -19.39 -4.05
CA ASP A 197 -14.73 -19.51 -2.61
C ASP A 197 -13.36 -20.11 -2.22
N PHE A 198 -12.74 -19.51 -1.22
CA PHE A 198 -11.54 -20.04 -0.57
C PHE A 198 -11.84 -20.30 0.90
N PHE A 199 -11.36 -21.43 1.41
CA PHE A 199 -11.60 -21.90 2.77
C PHE A 199 -10.26 -22.03 3.48
N GLY A 200 -10.26 -21.75 4.78
CA GLY A 200 -9.04 -21.87 5.58
C GLY A 200 -9.23 -21.31 6.98
N LYS A 201 -8.13 -20.91 7.59
CA LYS A 201 -8.12 -20.36 8.92
C LYS A 201 -7.31 -19.08 9.00
N ILE A 202 -7.78 -18.16 9.84
CA ILE A 202 -7.08 -16.96 10.25
C ILE A 202 -6.52 -17.20 11.65
N ILE A 203 -5.23 -16.92 11.84
CA ILE A 203 -4.58 -16.89 13.14
C ILE A 203 -4.36 -15.41 13.50
N ASP A 204 -5.01 -14.93 14.54
CA ASP A 204 -4.92 -13.54 14.94
C ASP A 204 -3.62 -13.22 15.72
N GLU A 205 -3.47 -11.98 16.14
CA GLU A 205 -2.31 -11.48 16.88
C GLU A 205 -2.14 -12.13 18.28
N ASN A 206 -3.18 -12.78 18.80
CA ASN A 206 -3.18 -13.51 20.05
C ASN A 206 -3.04 -15.04 19.85
N SER A 207 -2.74 -15.48 18.62
CA SER A 207 -2.66 -16.89 18.22
C SER A 207 -3.99 -17.64 18.30
N ILE A 208 -5.11 -16.93 18.33
CA ILE A 208 -6.45 -17.53 18.27
C ILE A 208 -6.76 -17.87 16.82
N GLN A 209 -7.14 -19.12 16.57
CA GLN A 209 -7.50 -19.63 15.25
C GLN A 209 -9.01 -19.55 15.05
N LYS A 210 -9.40 -19.08 13.86
CA LYS A 210 -10.82 -19.04 13.41
C LYS A 210 -10.90 -19.55 11.99
N GLU A 211 -11.80 -20.49 11.74
CA GLU A 211 -12.16 -20.91 10.39
C GLU A 211 -12.75 -19.73 9.63
N CYS A 212 -12.42 -19.65 8.35
CA CYS A 212 -12.95 -18.61 7.48
C CYS A 212 -13.28 -19.17 6.08
N LYS A 213 -14.27 -18.51 5.49
CA LYS A 213 -14.61 -18.66 4.07
C LYS A 213 -14.65 -17.28 3.47
N ILE A 214 -13.89 -17.06 2.38
CA ILE A 214 -13.87 -15.77 1.68
C ILE A 214 -14.13 -15.96 0.19
N LYS A 215 -14.93 -15.09 -0.39
CA LYS A 215 -15.14 -15.00 -1.84
C LYS A 215 -14.10 -14.09 -2.46
N TYR A 216 -13.52 -14.54 -3.54
CA TYR A 216 -12.63 -13.73 -4.36
C TYR A 216 -13.17 -13.71 -5.79
N PHE A 217 -13.37 -12.51 -6.33
CA PHE A 217 -13.78 -12.29 -7.71
C PHE A 217 -12.57 -12.48 -8.63
N VAL A 218 -12.29 -13.74 -8.96
CA VAL A 218 -11.08 -14.17 -9.69
C VAL A 218 -11.25 -13.97 -11.20
N ARG A 219 -10.13 -13.79 -11.86
CA ARG A 219 -10.04 -13.65 -13.31
C ARG A 219 -10.27 -14.98 -14.03
N LYS A 220 -11.06 -14.99 -15.11
CA LYS A 220 -11.14 -16.11 -16.05
C LYS A 220 -9.81 -16.23 -16.82
N LEU A 221 -9.30 -17.47 -16.98
CA LEU A 221 -8.04 -17.73 -17.66
C LEU A 221 -8.20 -18.18 -19.11
N ASP A 222 -9.41 -18.55 -19.49
CA ASP A 222 -9.82 -19.04 -20.82
C ASP A 222 -10.18 -17.91 -21.81
N MET A 223 -10.08 -16.67 -21.36
CA MET A 223 -10.38 -15.49 -22.18
C MET A 223 -9.44 -14.31 -21.81
N PRO A 224 -9.31 -13.28 -22.70
CA PRO A 224 -8.58 -12.07 -22.40
C PRO A 224 -9.20 -11.35 -21.18
N SER A 225 -8.50 -11.36 -20.06
CA SER A 225 -8.97 -10.86 -18.77
C SER A 225 -7.91 -10.06 -18.01
N MET A 226 -6.80 -9.71 -18.69
CA MET A 226 -5.74 -8.88 -18.11
C MET A 226 -6.15 -7.41 -18.17
N LEU A 227 -6.05 -6.75 -17.02
CA LEU A 227 -6.18 -5.30 -16.95
C LEU A 227 -5.08 -4.64 -17.80
N SER A 228 -5.47 -3.73 -18.68
CA SER A 228 -4.51 -2.87 -19.38
C SER A 228 -4.19 -1.65 -18.51
N VAL A 229 -3.10 -1.74 -17.73
CA VAL A 229 -2.64 -0.63 -16.88
C VAL A 229 -2.39 0.65 -17.69
N PRO A 230 -1.76 0.63 -18.89
CA PRO A 230 -1.60 1.85 -19.69
C PRO A 230 -2.92 2.51 -20.04
N LYS A 231 -3.91 1.75 -20.54
CA LYS A 231 -5.25 2.31 -20.87
C LYS A 231 -5.97 2.86 -19.64
N MET A 232 -5.88 2.17 -18.51
CA MET A 232 -6.44 2.66 -17.24
C MET A 232 -5.79 3.98 -16.84
N LYS A 233 -4.47 4.07 -16.91
CA LYS A 233 -3.71 5.29 -16.60
C LYS A 233 -4.12 6.47 -17.51
N GLU A 234 -4.26 6.24 -18.81
CA GLU A 234 -4.74 7.25 -19.77
C GLU A 234 -6.12 7.79 -19.38
N ILE A 235 -7.06 6.92 -19.02
CA ILE A 235 -8.41 7.30 -18.57
C ILE A 235 -8.33 8.12 -17.28
N LEU A 236 -7.59 7.65 -16.29
CA LEU A 236 -7.44 8.35 -15.00
C LEU A 236 -6.81 9.75 -15.16
N ILE A 237 -5.87 9.91 -16.09
CA ILE A 237 -5.27 11.21 -16.41
C ILE A 237 -6.28 12.11 -17.10
N LYS A 238 -6.98 11.60 -18.13
CA LYS A 238 -8.01 12.34 -18.89
C LYS A 238 -9.11 12.86 -17.96
N ASP A 239 -9.56 12.02 -17.04
CA ASP A 239 -10.63 12.35 -16.09
C ASP A 239 -10.11 13.12 -14.86
N LYS A 240 -8.82 13.46 -14.85
CA LYS A 240 -8.15 14.16 -13.71
C LYS A 240 -8.26 13.42 -12.38
N ALA A 241 -8.52 12.11 -12.41
CA ALA A 241 -8.64 11.26 -11.24
C ALA A 241 -7.28 10.89 -10.62
N ILE A 242 -6.20 10.97 -11.41
CA ILE A 242 -4.82 10.83 -10.94
C ILE A 242 -4.00 12.07 -11.29
N LYS A 243 -3.19 12.53 -10.35
CA LYS A 243 -2.14 13.51 -10.58
C LYS A 243 -0.79 12.82 -10.49
N ILE A 244 0.10 13.10 -11.45
CA ILE A 244 1.42 12.47 -11.51
C ILE A 244 2.49 13.53 -11.24
N TYR A 245 3.38 13.20 -10.32
CA TYR A 245 4.55 13.99 -9.93
C TYR A 245 5.81 13.17 -10.17
N THR A 246 6.95 13.83 -10.26
CA THR A 246 8.25 13.18 -10.46
C THR A 246 9.20 13.48 -9.31
N LEU A 247 10.03 12.50 -8.99
CA LEU A 247 11.15 12.64 -8.08
C LEU A 247 12.34 11.88 -8.68
N GLY A 248 13.25 12.59 -9.33
CA GLY A 248 14.23 11.99 -10.23
C GLY A 248 13.55 11.39 -11.47
N SER A 249 13.84 10.13 -11.78
CA SER A 249 13.17 9.36 -12.83
C SER A 249 11.88 8.68 -12.35
N ALA A 250 11.65 8.64 -11.05
CA ALA A 250 10.49 7.98 -10.47
C ALA A 250 9.21 8.79 -10.64
N GLN A 251 8.11 8.09 -10.84
CA GLN A 251 6.77 8.67 -10.86
C GLN A 251 6.06 8.41 -9.52
N ILE A 252 5.32 9.40 -9.08
CA ILE A 252 4.45 9.35 -7.90
C ILE A 252 3.05 9.74 -8.37
N GLY A 253 2.12 8.79 -8.34
CA GLY A 253 0.72 9.04 -8.67
C GLY A 253 -0.08 9.25 -7.38
N VAL A 254 -0.99 10.23 -7.39
CA VAL A 254 -1.92 10.49 -6.28
C VAL A 254 -3.33 10.56 -6.82
N MET A 255 -4.21 9.73 -6.25
CA MET A 255 -5.65 9.66 -6.52
C MET A 255 -6.39 9.93 -5.20
N GLY A 256 -7.47 10.73 -5.27
CA GLY A 256 -8.30 11.03 -4.11
C GLY A 256 -9.33 12.09 -4.43
#